data_301396b3f7c78d77277e42d24d4e5f34
#
_entry.id   301396b3f7c78d77277e42d24d4e5f34
#
_cell.length_a   1.000
_cell.length_b   1.000
_cell.length_c   1.000
_cell.angle_alpha   90.00
_cell.angle_beta   90.00
_cell.angle_gamma   90.00
#
_symmetry.space_group_name_H-M   'P 1'
#
loop_
_entity.id
_entity.type
_entity.pdbx_description
1 polymer ?
#
loop_
_entity_poly.entity_id
_entity_poly.type
_entity_poly.pdbx_seq_one_letter_code
_entity_poly.pdbx_strand_id
1 'polypeptide(L)'
;TEEVSEEYTCKLEFNAVERDTVGEEIRAFTNDSWSKIAANVKSGNTSKYNIGDTKEVDLGDLGKHTVRISNMSACESETSETACGFVVEFADIITKHNINSTITNIGGWKDSEMRRYINHDVFYSLPTDLQNIIVSTKVVSGHGNTSGETNFETQDKLYLLSIEEIYNAEASDTSLGTSKQLDYYKQLGVSETNYNDLIKQYNSNNTGWWLRSAFNLDKKGFLYVSIFGTFSDSYADSIAGISPAFKIS
;
A
#
# COMPACT_ATOMS: atom_id res chain seq x y z
N THR A 1 76.24 18.76 10.26
CA THR A 1 74.99 18.10 10.71
C THR A 1 73.90 18.45 9.74
N GLU A 2 73.58 17.51 8.79
CA GLU A 2 72.45 17.59 7.89
C GLU A 2 71.23 17.08 8.63
N GLU A 3 70.18 17.91 8.71
CA GLU A 3 68.84 17.50 9.10
C GLU A 3 68.16 16.88 7.91
N VAL A 4 67.87 15.58 7.97
CA VAL A 4 67.03 14.87 7.01
C VAL A 4 65.58 15.04 7.49
N SER A 5 64.78 15.82 6.74
CA SER A 5 63.33 15.91 6.96
C SER A 5 62.69 14.75 6.19
N GLU A 6 62.18 13.74 6.88
CA GLU A 6 61.30 12.72 6.31
C GLU A 6 59.91 13.31 6.11
N GLU A 7 59.49 13.51 4.85
CA GLU A 7 58.10 13.82 4.51
C GLU A 7 57.29 12.51 4.54
N TYR A 8 56.40 12.40 5.54
CA TYR A 8 55.40 11.33 5.55
C TYR A 8 54.21 11.77 4.70
N THR A 9 54.11 11.23 3.47
CA THR A 9 52.91 11.37 2.63
C THR A 9 51.92 10.31 3.04
N CYS A 10 50.86 10.70 3.77
CA CYS A 10 49.70 9.82 4.02
C CYS A 10 48.79 9.86 2.78
N LYS A 11 48.82 8.80 1.96
CA LYS A 11 47.81 8.60 0.88
C LYS A 11 46.54 8.07 1.51
N LEU A 12 45.54 8.93 1.63
CA LEU A 12 44.16 8.53 1.84
C LEU A 12 43.60 8.08 0.50
N GLU A 13 43.61 6.79 0.22
CA GLU A 13 42.84 6.18 -0.86
C GLU A 13 41.39 6.04 -0.37
N PHE A 14 40.52 6.98 -0.76
CA PHE A 14 39.09 6.80 -0.65
C PHE A 14 38.66 5.84 -1.76
N ASN A 15 38.21 4.66 -1.38
CA ASN A 15 37.66 3.68 -2.30
C ASN A 15 36.28 4.19 -2.79
N ALA A 16 36.26 4.80 -3.97
CA ALA A 16 35.04 5.32 -4.61
C ALA A 16 33.99 4.19 -4.84
N VAL A 17 34.45 2.94 -4.86
CA VAL A 17 33.62 1.73 -5.02
C VAL A 17 32.67 1.54 -3.82
N GLU A 18 33.09 1.84 -2.59
CA GLU A 18 32.20 1.72 -1.41
C GLU A 18 31.11 2.79 -1.37
N ARG A 19 31.33 3.97 -1.92
CA ARG A 19 30.30 5.02 -1.99
C ARG A 19 29.23 4.71 -3.01
N ASP A 20 29.59 4.11 -4.13
CA ASP A 20 28.63 3.76 -5.18
C ASP A 20 27.75 2.58 -4.76
N THR A 21 28.30 1.58 -4.06
CA THR A 21 27.52 0.45 -3.55
C THR A 21 26.54 0.84 -2.44
N VAL A 22 26.94 1.71 -1.52
CA VAL A 22 26.03 2.23 -0.47
C VAL A 22 24.93 3.10 -1.10
N GLY A 23 25.25 3.91 -2.11
CA GLY A 23 24.25 4.71 -2.83
C GLY A 23 23.29 3.86 -3.67
N GLU A 24 23.77 2.73 -4.22
CA GLU A 24 22.94 1.76 -4.94
C GLU A 24 22.04 0.95 -3.98
N GLU A 25 22.55 0.56 -2.80
CA GLU A 25 21.75 -0.13 -1.78
C GLU A 25 20.63 0.75 -1.24
N ILE A 26 20.90 2.03 -0.95
CA ILE A 26 19.88 3.00 -0.47
C ILE A 26 18.75 3.22 -1.48
N ARG A 27 18.98 2.96 -2.77
CA ARG A 27 17.99 3.13 -3.84
C ARG A 27 17.58 1.83 -4.49
N ALA A 28 17.81 0.70 -3.83
CA ALA A 28 17.64 -0.62 -4.41
C ALA A 28 16.21 -0.85 -4.95
N PHE A 29 15.17 -0.47 -4.20
CA PHE A 29 13.78 -0.63 -4.66
C PHE A 29 13.48 0.23 -5.90
N THR A 30 13.96 1.47 -5.94
CA THR A 30 13.78 2.38 -7.08
C THR A 30 14.47 1.84 -8.35
N ASN A 31 15.67 1.29 -8.22
CA ASN A 31 16.55 0.92 -9.34
C ASN A 31 16.34 -0.52 -9.82
N ASP A 32 15.98 -1.45 -8.94
CA ASP A 32 15.80 -2.86 -9.29
C ASP A 32 14.60 -3.04 -10.23
N SER A 33 14.73 -3.91 -11.23
CA SER A 33 13.59 -4.33 -12.06
C SER A 33 12.56 -5.09 -11.21
N TRP A 34 11.31 -5.11 -11.64
CA TRP A 34 10.26 -5.84 -10.95
C TRP A 34 10.58 -7.34 -10.81
N SER A 35 11.18 -7.94 -11.82
CA SER A 35 11.64 -9.34 -11.76
C SER A 35 12.74 -9.58 -10.71
N LYS A 36 13.66 -8.62 -10.54
CA LYS A 36 14.71 -8.69 -9.51
C LYS A 36 14.12 -8.52 -8.10
N ILE A 37 13.16 -7.60 -7.93
CA ILE A 37 12.43 -7.43 -6.67
C ILE A 37 11.74 -8.75 -6.30
N ALA A 38 10.97 -9.35 -7.21
CA ALA A 38 10.29 -10.61 -6.96
C ALA A 38 11.26 -11.75 -6.62
N ALA A 39 12.39 -11.87 -7.33
CA ALA A 39 13.41 -12.87 -7.03
C ALA A 39 13.99 -12.70 -5.60
N ASN A 40 14.24 -11.46 -5.18
CA ASN A 40 14.73 -11.17 -3.84
C ASN A 40 13.68 -11.47 -2.77
N VAL A 41 12.43 -11.10 -2.99
CA VAL A 41 11.30 -11.39 -2.08
C VAL A 41 11.17 -12.91 -1.92
N LYS A 42 11.14 -13.64 -3.03
CA LYS A 42 11.01 -15.10 -3.04
C LYS A 42 12.15 -15.81 -2.32
N SER A 43 13.38 -15.29 -2.41
CA SER A 43 14.56 -15.87 -1.74
C SER A 43 14.76 -15.37 -0.30
N GLY A 44 13.89 -14.45 0.20
CA GLY A 44 14.06 -13.80 1.50
C GLY A 44 15.20 -12.77 1.55
N ASN A 45 15.78 -12.40 0.41
CA ASN A 45 16.90 -11.45 0.34
C ASN A 45 16.38 -10.00 0.20
N THR A 46 15.66 -9.53 1.19
CA THR A 46 14.99 -8.22 1.18
C THR A 46 15.69 -7.16 2.02
N SER A 47 16.85 -7.47 2.64
CA SER A 47 17.55 -6.58 3.59
C SER A 47 17.98 -5.22 3.00
N LYS A 48 18.08 -5.11 1.68
CA LYS A 48 18.37 -3.86 0.96
C LYS A 48 17.15 -2.98 0.67
N TYR A 49 15.94 -3.45 0.98
CA TYR A 49 14.70 -2.71 0.83
C TYR A 49 14.22 -2.25 2.20
N ASN A 50 13.67 -1.05 2.26
CA ASN A 50 13.16 -0.46 3.49
C ASN A 50 11.66 -0.12 3.35
N ILE A 51 10.95 -0.15 4.46
CA ILE A 51 9.59 0.37 4.52
C ILE A 51 9.61 1.84 4.12
N GLY A 52 8.72 2.22 3.20
CA GLY A 52 8.65 3.57 2.64
C GLY A 52 9.50 3.79 1.37
N ASP A 53 10.39 2.87 1.00
CA ASP A 53 11.10 2.95 -0.29
C ASP A 53 10.10 3.04 -1.44
N THR A 54 10.38 3.89 -2.42
CA THR A 54 9.46 4.24 -3.49
C THR A 54 9.97 3.85 -4.88
N LYS A 55 9.02 3.66 -5.80
CA LYS A 55 9.29 3.40 -7.22
C LYS A 55 8.20 4.00 -8.09
N GLU A 56 8.58 4.60 -9.22
CA GLU A 56 7.62 5.10 -10.21
C GLU A 56 7.07 3.93 -11.05
N VAL A 57 5.77 4.00 -11.34
CA VAL A 57 5.03 3.06 -12.20
C VAL A 57 4.22 3.87 -13.20
N ASP A 58 4.34 3.54 -14.48
CA ASP A 58 3.56 4.14 -15.57
C ASP A 58 2.30 3.29 -15.81
N LEU A 59 1.13 3.88 -15.61
CA LEU A 59 -0.18 3.25 -15.79
C LEU A 59 -0.83 3.60 -17.15
N GLY A 60 -0.04 4.02 -18.13
CA GLY A 60 -0.55 4.44 -19.44
C GLY A 60 -1.50 5.63 -19.34
N ASP A 61 -2.75 5.46 -19.72
CA ASP A 61 -3.75 6.55 -19.71
C ASP A 61 -4.06 7.11 -18.32
N LEU A 62 -3.79 6.34 -17.25
CA LEU A 62 -3.91 6.81 -15.87
C LEU A 62 -2.69 7.63 -15.42
N GLY A 63 -1.61 7.67 -16.22
CA GLY A 63 -0.41 8.43 -15.94
C GLY A 63 0.62 7.71 -15.08
N LYS A 64 1.63 8.47 -14.64
CA LYS A 64 2.71 7.97 -13.80
C LYS A 64 2.40 8.21 -12.34
N HIS A 65 2.60 7.18 -11.55
CA HIS A 65 2.32 7.18 -10.11
C HIS A 65 3.48 6.58 -9.34
N THR A 66 3.58 6.96 -8.07
CA THR A 66 4.56 6.40 -7.14
C THR A 66 3.92 5.29 -6.32
N VAL A 67 4.60 4.15 -6.25
CA VAL A 67 4.30 3.11 -5.26
C VAL A 67 5.35 3.11 -4.17
N ARG A 68 5.00 2.58 -2.98
CA ARG A 68 5.92 2.43 -1.85
C ARG A 68 5.77 1.07 -1.17
N ILE A 69 6.84 0.59 -0.57
CA ILE A 69 6.80 -0.59 0.29
C ILE A 69 6.07 -0.21 1.58
N SER A 70 4.94 -0.86 1.84
CA SER A 70 4.11 -0.58 3.01
C SER A 70 4.16 -1.66 4.07
N ASN A 71 4.59 -2.89 3.73
CA ASN A 71 4.77 -3.97 4.69
C ASN A 71 5.88 -4.93 4.25
N MET A 72 6.64 -5.44 5.22
CA MET A 72 7.62 -6.51 5.02
C MET A 72 7.57 -7.56 6.12
N SER A 73 6.81 -7.36 7.19
CA SER A 73 6.68 -8.33 8.28
C SER A 73 5.97 -9.60 7.81
N ALA A 74 6.42 -10.75 8.31
CA ALA A 74 5.88 -12.05 7.93
C ALA A 74 4.39 -12.20 8.29
N CYS A 75 3.69 -13.07 7.58
CA CYS A 75 2.35 -13.51 7.96
C CYS A 75 2.45 -14.45 9.18
N GLU A 76 1.65 -14.19 10.19
CA GLU A 76 1.59 -15.00 11.42
C GLU A 76 0.21 -15.63 11.56
N SER A 77 -0.70 -14.94 12.22
CA SER A 77 -2.04 -15.44 12.53
C SER A 77 -3.15 -14.64 11.83
N GLU A 78 -2.79 -13.70 10.95
CA GLU A 78 -3.77 -12.92 10.21
C GLU A 78 -4.59 -13.81 9.28
N THR A 79 -5.92 -13.62 9.28
CA THR A 79 -6.80 -14.31 8.33
C THR A 79 -6.82 -13.61 6.98
N SER A 80 -6.57 -12.29 6.95
CA SER A 80 -6.35 -11.52 5.73
C SER A 80 -4.84 -11.38 5.47
N GLU A 81 -4.40 -11.68 4.25
CA GLU A 81 -2.98 -11.61 3.86
C GLU A 81 -2.56 -10.24 3.34
N THR A 82 -3.41 -9.24 3.49
CA THR A 82 -3.25 -7.90 2.91
C THR A 82 -2.24 -7.01 3.64
N ALA A 83 -1.88 -7.35 4.88
CA ALA A 83 -0.92 -6.60 5.69
C ALA A 83 0.23 -7.47 6.19
N CYS A 84 0.59 -8.52 5.48
CA CYS A 84 1.74 -9.36 5.81
C CYS A 84 2.51 -9.79 4.56
N GLY A 85 3.79 -10.10 4.70
CA GLY A 85 4.69 -10.33 3.57
C GLY A 85 5.06 -9.01 2.88
N PHE A 86 5.52 -9.09 1.64
CA PHE A 86 6.00 -7.93 0.90
C PHE A 86 4.82 -7.23 0.20
N VAL A 87 4.28 -6.20 0.85
CA VAL A 87 3.16 -5.41 0.36
C VAL A 87 3.64 -4.07 -0.16
N VAL A 88 3.12 -3.70 -1.32
CA VAL A 88 3.36 -2.42 -2.00
C VAL A 88 2.03 -1.73 -2.21
N GLU A 89 1.96 -0.43 -1.94
CA GLU A 89 0.76 0.38 -2.18
C GLU A 89 1.06 1.60 -3.04
N PHE A 90 0.05 2.14 -3.71
CA PHE A 90 0.18 3.45 -4.32
C PHE A 90 0.28 4.53 -3.25
N ALA A 91 1.30 5.39 -3.35
CA ALA A 91 1.56 6.44 -2.37
C ALA A 91 0.49 7.53 -2.41
N ASP A 92 -0.02 7.84 -3.61
CA ASP A 92 -1.07 8.82 -3.88
C ASP A 92 -2.25 8.21 -4.63
N ILE A 93 -3.26 9.04 -4.89
CA ILE A 93 -4.48 8.66 -5.59
C ILE A 93 -4.18 8.53 -7.08
N ILE A 94 -4.48 7.37 -7.67
CA ILE A 94 -4.26 7.10 -9.09
C ILE A 94 -5.41 7.57 -9.98
N THR A 95 -6.63 7.53 -9.48
CA THR A 95 -7.85 8.02 -10.14
C THR A 95 -8.98 8.13 -9.12
N LYS A 96 -10.19 8.51 -9.55
CA LYS A 96 -11.38 8.59 -8.70
C LYS A 96 -12.49 7.72 -9.26
N HIS A 97 -13.18 7.03 -8.37
CA HIS A 97 -14.30 6.15 -8.71
C HIS A 97 -15.25 6.01 -7.51
N ASN A 98 -16.48 5.58 -7.74
CA ASN A 98 -17.40 5.13 -6.68
C ASN A 98 -17.14 3.67 -6.32
N ILE A 99 -17.56 3.25 -5.12
CA ILE A 99 -17.47 1.83 -4.72
C ILE A 99 -18.52 1.02 -5.50
N ASN A 100 -19.75 1.54 -5.57
CA ASN A 100 -20.88 0.96 -6.32
C ASN A 100 -21.62 2.07 -7.06
N SER A 101 -22.30 1.74 -8.13
CA SER A 101 -23.18 2.67 -8.88
C SER A 101 -24.48 2.98 -8.13
N THR A 102 -24.75 2.28 -7.04
CA THR A 102 -25.94 2.44 -6.19
C THR A 102 -25.52 2.60 -4.72
N ILE A 103 -26.41 3.24 -3.93
CA ILE A 103 -26.17 3.50 -2.49
C ILE A 103 -26.36 2.20 -1.70
N THR A 104 -25.41 1.28 -1.77
CA THR A 104 -25.43 0.03 -1.01
C THR A 104 -24.04 -0.48 -0.69
N ASN A 105 -23.86 -1.03 0.51
CA ASN A 105 -22.67 -1.78 0.91
C ASN A 105 -22.95 -3.28 1.09
N ILE A 106 -24.15 -3.74 0.72
CA ILE A 106 -24.51 -5.17 0.78
C ILE A 106 -23.55 -5.97 -0.09
N GLY A 107 -23.03 -7.09 0.43
CA GLY A 107 -21.99 -7.88 -0.21
C GLY A 107 -20.56 -7.35 0.01
N GLY A 108 -20.44 -6.18 0.66
CA GLY A 108 -19.16 -5.57 1.05
C GLY A 108 -18.19 -5.41 -0.11
N TRP A 109 -16.90 -5.50 0.20
CA TRP A 109 -15.83 -5.47 -0.80
C TRP A 109 -15.98 -6.58 -1.85
N LYS A 110 -16.38 -7.77 -1.43
CA LYS A 110 -16.49 -8.96 -2.28
C LYS A 110 -17.33 -8.71 -3.54
N ASP A 111 -18.48 -8.09 -3.39
CA ASP A 111 -19.44 -7.88 -4.48
C ASP A 111 -19.40 -6.47 -5.09
N SER A 112 -18.47 -5.60 -4.60
CA SER A 112 -18.38 -4.22 -5.06
C SER A 112 -17.95 -4.10 -6.54
N GLU A 113 -18.45 -3.07 -7.21
CA GLU A 113 -18.02 -2.68 -8.55
C GLU A 113 -16.57 -2.20 -8.56
N MET A 114 -16.15 -1.53 -7.49
CA MET A 114 -14.76 -1.09 -7.28
C MET A 114 -13.78 -2.26 -7.31
N ARG A 115 -14.08 -3.37 -6.65
CA ARG A 115 -13.22 -4.56 -6.66
C ARG A 115 -13.02 -5.07 -8.09
N ARG A 116 -14.11 -5.14 -8.89
CA ARG A 116 -14.01 -5.54 -10.30
C ARG A 116 -13.18 -4.54 -11.10
N TYR A 117 -13.43 -3.25 -10.91
CA TYR A 117 -12.73 -2.18 -11.61
C TYR A 117 -11.21 -2.24 -11.36
N ILE A 118 -10.77 -2.31 -10.10
CA ILE A 118 -9.32 -2.32 -9.83
C ILE A 118 -8.64 -3.63 -10.23
N ASN A 119 -9.33 -4.79 -10.14
CA ASN A 119 -8.76 -6.08 -10.54
C ASN A 119 -8.85 -6.35 -12.05
N HIS A 120 -9.52 -5.50 -12.81
CA HIS A 120 -9.58 -5.54 -14.26
C HIS A 120 -8.95 -4.29 -14.87
N ASP A 121 -9.62 -3.14 -14.83
CA ASP A 121 -9.20 -1.96 -15.58
C ASP A 121 -7.86 -1.40 -15.06
N VAL A 122 -7.72 -1.24 -13.74
CA VAL A 122 -6.46 -0.77 -13.13
C VAL A 122 -5.36 -1.82 -13.24
N PHE A 123 -5.66 -3.10 -12.99
CA PHE A 123 -4.65 -4.16 -13.08
C PHE A 123 -4.04 -4.26 -14.48
N TYR A 124 -4.85 -4.20 -15.53
CA TYR A 124 -4.36 -4.26 -16.90
C TYR A 124 -3.71 -2.96 -17.41
N SER A 125 -3.83 -1.85 -16.68
CA SER A 125 -3.06 -0.63 -16.94
C SER A 125 -1.63 -0.69 -16.38
N LEU A 126 -1.33 -1.64 -15.47
CA LEU A 126 0.02 -1.83 -14.95
C LEU A 126 0.98 -2.33 -16.03
N PRO A 127 2.29 -2.02 -15.95
CA PRO A 127 3.30 -2.64 -16.80
C PRO A 127 3.26 -4.18 -16.70
N THR A 128 3.42 -4.86 -17.82
CA THR A 128 3.31 -6.33 -17.89
C THR A 128 4.29 -7.06 -16.96
N ASP A 129 5.48 -6.54 -16.76
CA ASP A 129 6.47 -7.12 -15.86
C ASP A 129 6.04 -7.00 -14.38
N LEU A 130 5.33 -5.93 -14.02
CA LEU A 130 4.70 -5.78 -12.71
C LEU A 130 3.49 -6.73 -12.56
N GLN A 131 2.59 -6.80 -13.57
CA GLN A 131 1.44 -7.72 -13.54
C GLN A 131 1.88 -9.16 -13.26
N ASN A 132 3.00 -9.59 -13.86
CA ASN A 132 3.50 -10.97 -13.76
C ASN A 132 3.99 -11.37 -12.37
N ILE A 133 4.35 -10.42 -11.51
CA ILE A 133 4.88 -10.68 -10.17
C ILE A 133 3.89 -10.44 -9.04
N ILE A 134 2.77 -9.78 -9.35
CA ILE A 134 1.70 -9.59 -8.37
C ILE A 134 1.00 -10.92 -8.11
N VAL A 135 1.01 -11.37 -6.87
CA VAL A 135 0.37 -12.61 -6.47
C VAL A 135 -1.10 -12.40 -6.12
N SER A 136 -1.88 -13.47 -6.26
CA SER A 136 -3.24 -13.49 -5.72
C SER A 136 -3.17 -13.51 -4.20
N THR A 137 -3.83 -12.56 -3.57
CA THR A 137 -3.79 -12.32 -2.12
C THR A 137 -5.15 -12.64 -1.52
N LYS A 138 -5.17 -13.39 -0.42
CA LYS A 138 -6.38 -13.61 0.34
C LYS A 138 -6.76 -12.32 1.06
N VAL A 139 -7.91 -11.76 0.69
CA VAL A 139 -8.49 -10.56 1.27
C VAL A 139 -9.71 -10.95 2.10
N VAL A 140 -9.66 -10.68 3.40
CA VAL A 140 -10.83 -10.78 4.27
C VAL A 140 -11.35 -9.37 4.52
N SER A 141 -12.65 -9.17 4.33
CA SER A 141 -13.30 -7.87 4.45
C SER A 141 -14.53 -7.97 5.33
N GLY A 142 -14.81 -6.91 6.09
CA GLY A 142 -16.00 -6.81 6.90
C GLY A 142 -17.29 -6.86 6.06
N HIS A 143 -18.33 -7.42 6.63
CA HIS A 143 -19.64 -7.57 5.98
C HIS A 143 -20.55 -6.35 6.13
N GLY A 144 -20.08 -5.28 6.77
CA GLY A 144 -20.89 -4.08 7.02
C GLY A 144 -22.11 -4.38 7.90
N ASN A 145 -23.20 -3.68 7.67
CA ASN A 145 -24.48 -3.89 8.36
C ASN A 145 -25.35 -4.93 7.64
N THR A 146 -24.78 -6.09 7.33
CA THR A 146 -25.54 -7.18 6.69
C THR A 146 -25.85 -8.24 7.73
N SER A 147 -27.09 -8.29 8.18
CA SER A 147 -27.54 -9.21 9.24
C SER A 147 -27.38 -10.66 8.82
N GLY A 148 -26.80 -11.47 9.71
CA GLY A 148 -26.64 -12.91 9.51
C GLY A 148 -25.47 -13.31 8.62
N GLU A 149 -24.65 -12.35 8.19
CA GLU A 149 -23.46 -12.64 7.40
C GLU A 149 -22.18 -12.64 8.24
N THR A 150 -21.17 -13.33 7.75
CA THR A 150 -19.80 -13.32 8.27
C THR A 150 -18.93 -12.43 7.36
N ASN A 151 -17.70 -12.18 7.78
CA ASN A 151 -16.73 -11.51 6.90
C ASN A 151 -16.58 -12.26 5.58
N PHE A 152 -16.39 -11.51 4.52
CA PHE A 152 -16.24 -12.04 3.16
C PHE A 152 -14.78 -12.35 2.85
N GLU A 153 -14.55 -13.43 2.12
CA GLU A 153 -13.22 -13.77 1.59
C GLU A 153 -13.20 -13.60 0.07
N THR A 154 -12.11 -13.03 -0.44
CA THR A 154 -11.82 -12.93 -1.87
C THR A 154 -10.35 -13.24 -2.14
N GLN A 155 -10.05 -13.51 -3.41
CA GLN A 155 -8.69 -13.62 -3.94
C GLN A 155 -8.50 -12.49 -4.94
N ASP A 156 -7.62 -11.54 -4.62
CA ASP A 156 -7.44 -10.32 -5.38
C ASP A 156 -5.98 -10.08 -5.75
N LYS A 157 -5.75 -9.53 -6.94
CA LYS A 157 -4.45 -9.02 -7.36
C LYS A 157 -4.20 -7.63 -6.81
N LEU A 158 -5.21 -6.78 -6.88
CA LEU A 158 -5.23 -5.45 -6.29
C LEU A 158 -6.36 -5.34 -5.27
N TYR A 159 -6.13 -4.64 -4.19
CA TYR A 159 -7.14 -4.40 -3.14
C TYR A 159 -7.00 -3.01 -2.55
N LEU A 160 -8.09 -2.44 -2.06
CA LEU A 160 -8.03 -1.26 -1.20
C LEU A 160 -7.64 -1.68 0.21
N LEU A 161 -6.99 -0.80 0.95
CA LEU A 161 -6.66 -1.04 2.35
C LEU A 161 -7.92 -1.01 3.22
N SER A 162 -7.89 -1.70 4.36
CA SER A 162 -8.91 -1.59 5.40
C SER A 162 -8.53 -0.53 6.43
N ILE A 163 -9.48 -0.16 7.27
CA ILE A 163 -9.23 0.78 8.37
C ILE A 163 -8.20 0.23 9.37
N GLU A 164 -8.23 -1.06 9.67
CA GLU A 164 -7.25 -1.72 10.56
C GLU A 164 -5.83 -1.62 10.03
N GLU A 165 -5.66 -1.78 8.72
CA GLU A 165 -4.36 -1.75 8.07
C GLU A 165 -3.70 -0.38 8.11
N ILE A 166 -4.48 0.66 8.38
CA ILE A 166 -4.02 2.06 8.41
C ILE A 166 -3.96 2.59 9.84
N TYR A 167 -5.09 2.56 10.57
CA TYR A 167 -5.21 3.26 11.86
C TYR A 167 -4.95 2.38 13.09
N ASN A 168 -4.81 1.06 12.92
CA ASN A 168 -4.84 0.12 14.03
C ASN A 168 -6.07 0.35 14.92
N ALA A 169 -7.19 0.71 14.29
CA ALA A 169 -8.43 1.00 15.00
C ALA A 169 -9.09 -0.33 15.38
N GLU A 170 -9.23 -0.57 16.67
CA GLU A 170 -10.26 -1.48 17.17
C GLU A 170 -11.61 -0.78 17.01
N ALA A 171 -12.02 -0.58 15.75
CA ALA A 171 -13.27 0.07 15.50
C ALA A 171 -14.40 -0.91 15.83
N SER A 172 -14.86 -0.86 17.06
CA SER A 172 -16.04 -1.59 17.53
C SER A 172 -17.28 -1.33 16.68
N ASP A 173 -17.23 -0.30 15.87
CA ASP A 173 -18.35 0.18 15.07
C ASP A 173 -18.29 -0.21 13.59
N THR A 174 -17.25 -0.92 13.16
CA THR A 174 -17.11 -1.37 11.78
C THR A 174 -16.90 -2.87 11.73
N SER A 175 -17.53 -3.55 10.79
CA SER A 175 -17.25 -4.95 10.49
C SER A 175 -16.00 -5.02 9.63
N LEU A 176 -14.87 -5.18 10.28
CA LEU A 176 -13.57 -5.15 9.65
C LEU A 176 -13.18 -6.53 9.14
N GLY A 177 -12.32 -6.55 8.16
CA GLY A 177 -11.53 -7.73 7.86
C GLY A 177 -10.50 -7.94 8.98
N THR A 178 -10.08 -9.17 9.21
CA THR A 178 -9.06 -9.47 10.21
C THR A 178 -7.67 -9.31 9.62
N SER A 179 -7.08 -8.18 9.86
CA SER A 179 -5.74 -7.80 9.42
C SER A 179 -4.99 -7.09 10.55
N LYS A 180 -3.81 -6.60 10.28
CA LYS A 180 -3.02 -5.78 11.20
C LYS A 180 -2.60 -4.48 10.51
N GLN A 181 -2.18 -3.50 11.29
CA GLN A 181 -1.62 -2.27 10.74
C GLN A 181 -0.37 -2.56 9.92
N LEU A 182 -0.30 -1.99 8.72
CA LEU A 182 0.87 -2.05 7.85
C LEU A 182 2.09 -1.42 8.52
N ASP A 183 3.26 -2.01 8.31
CA ASP A 183 4.52 -1.55 8.92
C ASP A 183 4.79 -0.06 8.65
N TYR A 184 4.43 0.44 7.46
CA TYR A 184 4.58 1.85 7.10
C TYR A 184 3.79 2.78 8.02
N TYR A 185 2.52 2.52 8.20
CA TYR A 185 1.66 3.36 9.06
C TYR A 185 2.01 3.21 10.54
N LYS A 186 2.43 2.01 10.95
CA LYS A 186 2.93 1.76 12.30
C LYS A 186 4.20 2.56 12.60
N GLN A 187 5.15 2.64 11.66
CA GLN A 187 6.39 3.43 11.83
C GLN A 187 6.12 4.93 11.91
N LEU A 188 5.09 5.43 11.22
CA LEU A 188 4.64 6.82 11.31
C LEU A 188 3.84 7.12 12.59
N GLY A 189 3.52 6.09 13.38
CA GLY A 189 2.68 6.22 14.57
C GLY A 189 1.23 6.62 14.25
N VAL A 190 0.74 6.24 13.06
CA VAL A 190 -0.63 6.55 12.64
C VAL A 190 -1.62 5.91 13.60
N SER A 191 -2.61 6.70 14.00
CA SER A 191 -3.71 6.31 14.89
C SER A 191 -4.92 7.21 14.63
N GLU A 192 -6.02 6.99 15.35
CA GLU A 192 -7.21 7.86 15.29
C GLU A 192 -6.94 9.31 15.71
N THR A 193 -5.84 9.56 16.41
CA THR A 193 -5.44 10.90 16.88
C THR A 193 -4.18 11.43 16.20
N ASN A 194 -3.50 10.63 15.38
CA ASN A 194 -2.32 11.01 14.61
C ASN A 194 -2.46 10.51 13.16
N TYR A 195 -2.94 11.34 12.26
CA TYR A 195 -3.39 10.96 10.92
C TYR A 195 -2.96 11.91 9.79
N ASN A 196 -2.13 12.91 10.06
CA ASN A 196 -1.73 13.89 9.04
C ASN A 196 -1.01 13.25 7.84
N ASP A 197 -0.26 12.17 8.06
CA ASP A 197 0.47 11.44 7.02
C ASP A 197 -0.44 10.61 6.09
N LEU A 198 -1.76 10.60 6.35
CA LEU A 198 -2.74 9.89 5.52
C LEU A 198 -3.37 10.77 4.44
N ILE A 199 -3.04 12.05 4.41
CA ILE A 199 -3.53 12.97 3.39
C ILE A 199 -2.89 12.60 2.05
N LYS A 200 -3.71 12.13 1.11
CA LYS A 200 -3.30 11.83 -0.26
C LYS A 200 -3.80 12.89 -1.23
N GLN A 201 -3.10 13.04 -2.35
CA GLN A 201 -3.42 14.04 -3.36
C GLN A 201 -3.89 13.41 -4.67
N TYR A 202 -4.74 14.14 -5.38
CA TYR A 202 -5.09 13.92 -6.77
C TYR A 202 -5.00 15.24 -7.52
N ASN A 203 -4.15 15.30 -8.54
CA ASN A 203 -3.85 16.54 -9.29
C ASN A 203 -3.50 17.71 -8.36
N SER A 204 -2.57 17.47 -7.41
CA SER A 204 -2.08 18.44 -6.41
C SER A 204 -3.13 18.96 -5.43
N ASN A 205 -4.30 18.33 -5.33
CA ASN A 205 -5.33 18.67 -4.37
C ASN A 205 -5.55 17.54 -3.36
N ASN A 206 -5.61 17.89 -2.08
CA ASN A 206 -6.00 16.94 -1.05
C ASN A 206 -7.36 16.34 -1.39
N THR A 207 -7.43 15.03 -1.45
CA THR A 207 -8.63 14.31 -1.89
C THR A 207 -8.88 13.13 -0.96
N GLY A 208 -10.13 12.95 -0.53
CA GLY A 208 -10.49 11.76 0.24
C GLY A 208 -10.38 10.50 -0.62
N TRP A 209 -10.02 9.36 -0.01
CA TRP A 209 -9.79 8.11 -0.73
C TRP A 209 -10.40 6.91 -0.02
N TRP A 210 -10.91 5.98 -0.82
CA TRP A 210 -11.69 4.83 -0.37
C TRP A 210 -10.87 3.79 0.38
N LEU A 211 -11.50 3.19 1.39
CA LEU A 211 -11.12 1.94 2.01
C LEU A 211 -12.07 0.82 1.58
N ARG A 212 -11.63 -0.43 1.72
CA ARG A 212 -12.51 -1.58 1.45
C ARG A 212 -13.49 -1.90 2.58
N SER A 213 -13.34 -1.25 3.73
CA SER A 213 -14.15 -1.49 4.92
C SER A 213 -15.57 -0.98 4.72
N ALA A 214 -16.55 -1.91 4.65
CA ALA A 214 -17.96 -1.54 4.60
C ALA A 214 -18.42 -0.98 5.95
N PHE A 215 -19.17 0.13 5.92
CA PHE A 215 -19.70 0.75 7.15
C PHE A 215 -20.76 -0.13 7.78
N ASN A 216 -20.68 -0.37 9.11
CA ASN A 216 -21.54 -1.33 9.78
C ASN A 216 -22.79 -0.72 10.45
N LEU A 217 -22.90 0.60 10.54
CA LEU A 217 -24.07 1.23 11.14
C LEU A 217 -25.23 1.41 10.14
N ASP A 218 -24.95 1.34 8.85
CA ASP A 218 -25.98 1.33 7.81
C ASP A 218 -25.60 0.44 6.62
N LYS A 219 -26.49 0.28 5.65
CA LYS A 219 -26.29 -0.52 4.44
C LYS A 219 -25.93 0.31 3.21
N LYS A 220 -25.38 1.51 3.37
CA LYS A 220 -25.25 2.51 2.31
C LYS A 220 -23.81 2.86 1.96
N GLY A 221 -22.89 2.79 2.92
CA GLY A 221 -21.59 3.40 2.78
C GLY A 221 -20.42 2.48 3.04
N PHE A 222 -19.25 3.00 2.66
CA PHE A 222 -17.94 2.46 2.98
C PHE A 222 -17.12 3.50 3.71
N LEU A 223 -16.13 3.04 4.47
CA LEU A 223 -15.17 3.94 5.09
C LEU A 223 -14.22 4.52 4.04
N TYR A 224 -13.79 5.74 4.28
CA TYR A 224 -12.79 6.42 3.48
C TYR A 224 -11.91 7.31 4.37
N VAL A 225 -10.72 7.64 3.92
CA VAL A 225 -9.87 8.66 4.53
C VAL A 225 -10.26 10.01 3.95
N SER A 226 -10.56 10.97 4.82
CA SER A 226 -10.97 12.32 4.41
C SER A 226 -9.81 13.17 3.88
N ILE A 227 -10.10 14.33 3.36
CA ILE A 227 -9.08 15.32 2.92
C ILE A 227 -8.19 15.82 4.07
N PHE A 228 -8.56 15.55 5.32
CA PHE A 228 -7.82 15.93 6.53
C PHE A 228 -7.05 14.74 7.14
N GLY A 229 -7.12 13.56 6.53
CA GLY A 229 -6.49 12.34 7.03
C GLY A 229 -7.32 11.55 8.05
N THR A 230 -8.43 12.08 8.55
CA THR A 230 -9.34 11.33 9.43
C THR A 230 -10.13 10.29 8.63
N PHE A 231 -10.49 9.17 9.25
CA PHE A 231 -11.47 8.29 8.62
C PHE A 231 -12.90 8.80 8.85
N SER A 232 -13.77 8.50 7.93
CA SER A 232 -15.20 8.75 7.96
C SER A 232 -15.90 7.74 7.05
N ASP A 233 -17.20 7.81 6.93
CA ASP A 233 -17.99 7.05 5.97
C ASP A 233 -18.52 7.95 4.85
N SER A 234 -18.82 7.36 3.72
CA SER A 234 -19.52 8.00 2.61
C SER A 234 -20.37 7.00 1.87
N TYR A 235 -21.40 7.47 1.17
CA TYR A 235 -22.27 6.63 0.37
C TYR A 235 -21.47 5.93 -0.75
N ALA A 236 -21.81 4.68 -0.99
CA ALA A 236 -21.09 3.83 -1.94
C ALA A 236 -21.06 4.37 -3.38
N ASP A 237 -22.03 5.21 -3.76
CA ASP A 237 -22.13 5.87 -5.07
C ASP A 237 -21.38 7.22 -5.14
N SER A 238 -20.81 7.68 -4.02
CA SER A 238 -19.97 8.88 -4.00
C SER A 238 -18.65 8.62 -4.75
N ILE A 239 -18.09 9.67 -5.35
CA ILE A 239 -16.82 9.60 -6.04
C ILE A 239 -15.70 10.04 -5.10
N ALA A 240 -14.76 9.16 -4.81
CA ALA A 240 -13.54 9.48 -4.07
C ALA A 240 -12.31 8.85 -4.73
N GLY A 241 -11.14 9.17 -4.21
CA GLY A 241 -9.87 8.68 -4.70
C GLY A 241 -9.71 7.18 -4.50
N ILE A 242 -8.93 6.54 -5.37
CA ILE A 242 -8.48 5.16 -5.18
C ILE A 242 -6.95 5.10 -5.13
N SER A 243 -6.46 4.31 -4.19
CA SER A 243 -5.05 4.09 -3.92
C SER A 243 -4.87 2.62 -3.54
N PRO A 244 -4.79 1.72 -4.52
CA PRO A 244 -4.72 0.29 -4.28
C PRO A 244 -3.39 -0.16 -3.70
N ALA A 245 -3.41 -1.38 -3.15
CA ALA A 245 -2.22 -2.12 -2.76
C ALA A 245 -2.19 -3.48 -3.46
N PHE A 246 -1.02 -4.10 -3.44
CA PHE A 246 -0.77 -5.43 -4.00
C PHE A 246 0.38 -6.11 -3.27
N LYS A 247 0.48 -7.43 -3.42
CA LYS A 247 1.51 -8.26 -2.79
C LYS A 247 2.44 -8.87 -3.82
N ILE A 248 3.72 -8.94 -3.50
CA ILE A 248 4.78 -9.63 -4.26
C ILE A 248 5.29 -10.81 -3.44
N SER A 249 5.53 -11.96 -4.06
CA SER A 249 6.12 -13.13 -3.40
C SER A 249 6.98 -13.98 -4.36
#